data_eccd2634e9147a4ec6b4b0eee8b27ba1
#
_entry.id   eccd2634e9147a4ec6b4b0eee8b27ba1
#
_cell.length_a   1.000
_cell.length_b   1.000
_cell.length_c   1.000
_cell.angle_alpha   90.00
_cell.angle_beta   90.00
_cell.angle_gamma   90.00
#
_symmetry.space_group_name_H-M   'P 1'
#
loop_
_entity.id
_entity.type
_entity.pdbx_description
1 polymer ?
#
loop_
_entity_poly.entity_id
_entity_poly.type
_entity_poly.pdbx_seq_one_letter_code
_entity_poly.pdbx_strand_id
1 'polypeptide(L)'
;GFRWTQKHTQRLRDTIRPEVQRYVQPGSLYQWARRKEVAWESVPILSLLARLFRVRAWWNPLSPLPTVGGKPALHAVEPDEQDVWMDIGERVGHTLVLGTTRVGKTRLAEILITQDIRRGDVVIVFDPKGDAGLLRRVYAEAKRAGRTKDFYMFHLGFPQVSARYNAIGNFSRITEVATRIANQLPSEGNSAAFKEFAWRFVNIIARALVALNRRPDYQQVRRYINDIEPLFTEYAEAHLDTHGAEDWKEQVEELSSKISERNLPAALRGRSKEAIALMRHLQAQDLYDPVLDGLVSAFKYDKTYFDKIVSSVGPLMEKLTTGNIAELISPDYLDKNDTRPIFEWMEVIRRKGIVYVGLDALTDTTVASAVGNSMFADLVSVAGHIYKHGVDGESIDTPPTISMHADEFNELIGDEFVPLLNKAGGAGFQVTAYTQTWSDVEARIGNRAKAGQVAGNFNTMIMLRVKELATAEMLTDQLPKVEVFTLMSVSGVNDSSEPGSGIDFSSRNEDRISVSEVPLLTPAELITLPKGQAFALLEGGQLWKIRMPLPATDSDMPETLTEITNEMERTYITNDHWYRVQEPWWGAAPDVSESAVEPEASDG
;
A
#
# COMPACT_ATOMS: atom_id res chain seq x y z
N GLY A 1 -22.56 2.16 -15.51
CA GLY A 1 -23.27 2.44 -14.27
C GLY A 1 -24.29 3.57 -14.42
N PHE A 2 -24.89 3.95 -13.33
CA PHE A 2 -25.89 5.04 -13.29
C PHE A 2 -25.96 5.64 -11.88
N ARG A 3 -26.42 6.90 -11.81
CA ARG A 3 -26.62 7.59 -10.54
C ARG A 3 -27.81 6.99 -9.79
N TRP A 4 -27.60 6.53 -8.56
CA TRP A 4 -28.65 5.98 -7.71
C TRP A 4 -29.45 7.10 -7.04
N THR A 5 -30.77 7.09 -7.20
CA THR A 5 -31.69 8.12 -6.71
C THR A 5 -32.91 7.48 -6.06
N GLN A 6 -33.78 8.29 -5.45
CA GLN A 6 -35.09 7.89 -4.92
C GLN A 6 -35.88 6.98 -5.89
N LYS A 7 -35.85 7.28 -7.20
CA LYS A 7 -36.50 6.47 -8.26
C LYS A 7 -36.07 4.99 -8.21
N HIS A 8 -34.79 4.73 -7.99
CA HIS A 8 -34.23 3.37 -7.97
C HIS A 8 -34.56 2.64 -6.66
N THR A 9 -34.57 3.36 -5.53
CA THR A 9 -35.03 2.85 -4.23
C THR A 9 -36.51 2.51 -4.29
N GLN A 10 -37.33 3.36 -4.90
CA GLN A 10 -38.74 3.10 -5.16
C GLN A 10 -38.92 1.82 -5.99
N ARG A 11 -38.19 1.68 -7.11
CA ARG A 11 -38.24 0.49 -7.98
C ARG A 11 -37.90 -0.81 -7.26
N LEU A 12 -36.91 -0.80 -6.37
CA LEU A 12 -36.55 -2.00 -5.59
C LEU A 12 -37.68 -2.44 -4.65
N ARG A 13 -38.50 -1.50 -4.19
CA ARG A 13 -39.61 -1.77 -3.27
C ARG A 13 -40.91 -2.11 -4.01
N ASP A 14 -41.04 -1.69 -5.24
CA ASP A 14 -42.18 -2.04 -6.11
C ASP A 14 -42.06 -3.50 -6.60
N THR A 15 -42.12 -4.44 -5.66
CA THR A 15 -41.97 -5.89 -5.91
C THR A 15 -43.05 -6.46 -6.86
N ILE A 16 -44.07 -5.69 -7.15
CA ILE A 16 -45.26 -6.07 -7.96
C ILE A 16 -45.12 -5.66 -9.42
N ARG A 17 -44.16 -4.81 -9.79
CA ARG A 17 -44.02 -4.35 -11.17
C ARG A 17 -43.29 -5.36 -12.06
N PRO A 18 -43.92 -5.89 -13.13
CA PRO A 18 -43.30 -6.84 -14.04
C PRO A 18 -42.07 -6.27 -14.80
N GLU A 19 -41.89 -4.96 -14.82
CA GLU A 19 -40.76 -4.28 -15.46
C GLU A 19 -39.41 -4.58 -14.78
N VAL A 20 -39.36 -4.60 -13.47
CA VAL A 20 -38.14 -4.98 -12.72
C VAL A 20 -37.75 -6.43 -13.00
N GLN A 21 -38.75 -7.30 -13.19
CA GLN A 21 -38.50 -8.70 -13.54
C GLN A 21 -37.97 -8.88 -14.96
N ARG A 22 -38.31 -8.01 -15.92
CA ARG A 22 -37.84 -8.09 -17.31
C ARG A 22 -36.33 -7.91 -17.44
N TYR A 23 -35.74 -7.00 -16.68
CA TYR A 23 -34.30 -6.74 -16.73
C TYR A 23 -33.46 -7.80 -16.01
N VAL A 24 -34.08 -8.57 -15.14
CA VAL A 24 -33.41 -9.57 -14.29
C VAL A 24 -33.50 -10.97 -14.87
N GLN A 25 -34.52 -11.23 -15.72
CA GLN A 25 -34.72 -12.56 -16.29
C GLN A 25 -34.05 -12.65 -17.66
N PRO A 26 -33.17 -13.64 -17.85
CA PRO A 26 -32.67 -13.96 -19.18
C PRO A 26 -33.85 -14.21 -20.12
N GLY A 27 -33.71 -13.85 -21.40
CA GLY A 27 -34.75 -14.00 -22.39
C GLY A 27 -35.33 -15.42 -22.47
N SER A 28 -36.55 -15.55 -22.94
CA SER A 28 -37.27 -16.81 -22.99
C SER A 28 -36.51 -17.91 -23.73
N LEU A 29 -35.76 -17.57 -24.77
CA LEU A 29 -34.90 -18.50 -25.54
C LEU A 29 -33.75 -19.04 -24.69
N TYR A 30 -33.11 -18.21 -23.89
CA TYR A 30 -32.06 -18.63 -22.98
C TYR A 30 -32.60 -19.59 -21.90
N GLN A 31 -33.75 -19.25 -21.31
CA GLN A 31 -34.38 -20.13 -20.32
C GLN A 31 -34.82 -21.46 -20.91
N TRP A 32 -35.33 -21.45 -22.16
CA TRP A 32 -35.63 -22.66 -22.90
C TRP A 32 -34.37 -23.52 -23.08
N ALA A 33 -33.27 -22.94 -23.52
CA ALA A 33 -32.01 -23.64 -23.71
C ALA A 33 -31.50 -24.27 -22.39
N ARG A 34 -31.57 -23.54 -21.27
CA ARG A 34 -31.18 -24.10 -19.94
C ARG A 34 -32.09 -25.25 -19.51
N ARG A 35 -33.40 -25.14 -19.74
CA ARG A 35 -34.32 -26.27 -19.45
C ARG A 35 -34.06 -27.49 -20.32
N LYS A 36 -33.80 -27.28 -21.63
CA LYS A 36 -33.49 -28.37 -22.54
C LYS A 36 -32.13 -29.00 -22.24
N GLU A 37 -31.15 -28.25 -21.82
CA GLU A 37 -29.86 -28.74 -21.39
C GLU A 37 -30.00 -29.77 -20.27
N VAL A 38 -30.78 -29.47 -19.24
CA VAL A 38 -31.03 -30.39 -18.13
C VAL A 38 -31.84 -31.61 -18.62
N ALA A 39 -32.88 -31.40 -19.43
CA ALA A 39 -33.74 -32.49 -19.91
C ALA A 39 -33.04 -33.43 -20.89
N TRP A 40 -32.05 -32.96 -21.65
CA TRP A 40 -31.32 -33.72 -22.67
C TRP A 40 -30.03 -34.35 -22.16
N GLU A 41 -29.64 -34.10 -20.95
CA GLU A 41 -28.39 -34.62 -20.36
C GLU A 41 -28.37 -36.15 -20.30
N SER A 42 -29.55 -36.76 -20.11
CA SER A 42 -29.71 -38.23 -20.06
C SER A 42 -29.88 -38.93 -21.42
N VAL A 43 -29.99 -38.16 -22.53
CA VAL A 43 -30.22 -38.74 -23.88
C VAL A 43 -28.95 -38.60 -24.73
N PRO A 44 -28.27 -39.68 -25.15
CA PRO A 44 -26.93 -39.62 -25.74
C PRO A 44 -26.77 -38.69 -26.95
N ILE A 45 -27.71 -38.67 -27.90
CA ILE A 45 -27.65 -37.81 -29.09
C ILE A 45 -27.99 -36.35 -28.73
N LEU A 46 -28.96 -36.13 -27.87
CA LEU A 46 -29.40 -34.80 -27.47
C LEU A 46 -28.39 -34.14 -26.50
N SER A 47 -27.62 -34.95 -25.77
CA SER A 47 -26.55 -34.42 -24.90
C SER A 47 -25.45 -33.71 -25.68
N LEU A 48 -25.16 -34.14 -26.94
CA LEU A 48 -24.25 -33.43 -27.83
C LEU A 48 -24.77 -32.06 -28.23
N LEU A 49 -26.05 -31.91 -28.50
CA LEU A 49 -26.69 -30.61 -28.77
C LEU A 49 -26.69 -29.73 -27.51
N ALA A 50 -26.94 -30.32 -26.33
CA ALA A 50 -26.86 -29.62 -25.07
C ALA A 50 -25.46 -29.04 -24.76
N ARG A 51 -24.40 -29.78 -25.17
CA ARG A 51 -23.02 -29.30 -25.07
C ARG A 51 -22.76 -28.05 -25.92
N LEU A 52 -23.40 -27.93 -27.09
CA LEU A 52 -23.29 -26.72 -27.92
C LEU A 52 -23.83 -25.46 -27.20
N PHE A 53 -24.86 -25.60 -26.37
CA PHE A 53 -25.35 -24.47 -25.58
C PHE A 53 -24.34 -23.98 -24.54
N ARG A 54 -23.39 -24.83 -24.10
CA ARG A 54 -22.34 -24.50 -23.13
C ARG A 54 -21.09 -23.86 -23.74
N VAL A 55 -20.96 -23.90 -25.06
CA VAL A 55 -19.79 -23.35 -25.75
C VAL A 55 -19.73 -21.86 -25.55
N ARG A 56 -18.66 -21.39 -24.91
CA ARG A 56 -18.39 -19.97 -24.74
C ARG A 56 -17.71 -19.41 -26.00
N ALA A 57 -18.52 -18.95 -26.94
CA ALA A 57 -18.03 -18.31 -28.14
C ALA A 57 -18.86 -17.07 -28.45
N TRP A 58 -18.24 -16.09 -29.09
CA TRP A 58 -18.89 -14.81 -29.43
C TRP A 58 -20.18 -14.96 -30.27
N TRP A 59 -20.28 -16.02 -31.04
CA TRP A 59 -21.43 -16.36 -31.88
C TRP A 59 -22.57 -17.08 -31.13
N ASN A 60 -22.34 -17.53 -29.89
CA ASN A 60 -23.31 -18.32 -29.14
C ASN A 60 -24.07 -17.48 -28.09
N PRO A 61 -25.27 -16.97 -28.42
CA PRO A 61 -26.06 -16.19 -27.46
C PRO A 61 -26.67 -17.05 -26.33
N LEU A 62 -26.56 -18.38 -26.44
CA LEU A 62 -27.08 -19.34 -25.47
C LEU A 62 -26.01 -19.81 -24.47
N SER A 63 -24.77 -19.30 -24.57
CA SER A 63 -23.72 -19.66 -23.63
C SER A 63 -24.13 -19.31 -22.17
N PRO A 64 -23.76 -20.18 -21.21
CA PRO A 64 -24.11 -19.93 -19.81
C PRO A 64 -23.62 -18.57 -19.35
N LEU A 65 -24.51 -17.77 -18.80
CA LEU A 65 -24.15 -16.51 -18.18
C LEU A 65 -23.32 -16.79 -16.93
N PRO A 66 -22.36 -15.92 -16.60
CA PRO A 66 -21.58 -16.05 -15.38
C PRO A 66 -22.52 -16.05 -14.17
N THR A 67 -22.29 -16.98 -13.24
CA THR A 67 -23.02 -16.99 -11.96
C THR A 67 -22.49 -15.85 -11.08
N VAL A 68 -23.19 -14.72 -11.13
CA VAL A 68 -22.82 -13.54 -10.36
C VAL A 68 -23.38 -13.56 -8.92
N GLY A 69 -24.44 -14.33 -8.68
CA GLY A 69 -25.11 -14.43 -7.37
C GLY A 69 -25.74 -13.11 -6.91
N GLY A 70 -26.14 -13.07 -5.67
CA GLY A 70 -26.76 -11.90 -5.07
C GLY A 70 -28.25 -11.77 -5.39
N LYS A 71 -28.85 -10.61 -5.00
CA LYS A 71 -30.26 -10.32 -5.20
C LYS A 71 -30.51 -9.98 -6.67
N PRO A 72 -31.35 -10.76 -7.38
CA PRO A 72 -31.62 -10.53 -8.82
C PRO A 72 -32.11 -9.11 -9.14
N ALA A 73 -32.94 -8.52 -8.29
CA ALA A 73 -33.47 -7.17 -8.47
C ALA A 73 -32.38 -6.08 -8.54
N LEU A 74 -31.19 -6.34 -8.02
CA LEU A 74 -30.06 -5.40 -8.09
C LEU A 74 -29.25 -5.49 -9.39
N HIS A 75 -29.49 -6.48 -10.24
CA HIS A 75 -28.69 -6.69 -11.45
C HIS A 75 -28.87 -5.58 -12.49
N ALA A 76 -30.09 -5.23 -12.78
CA ALA A 76 -30.41 -4.29 -13.86
C ALA A 76 -31.62 -3.45 -13.47
N VAL A 77 -31.40 -2.52 -12.56
CA VAL A 77 -32.45 -1.60 -12.11
C VAL A 77 -32.73 -0.49 -13.13
N GLU A 78 -31.70 -0.14 -13.90
CA GLU A 78 -31.80 0.82 -15.01
C GLU A 78 -31.31 0.15 -16.30
N PRO A 79 -32.07 0.17 -17.39
CA PRO A 79 -31.67 -0.44 -18.67
C PRO A 79 -30.55 0.34 -19.36
N ASP A 80 -30.51 1.65 -19.20
CA ASP A 80 -29.59 2.55 -19.88
C ASP A 80 -28.42 2.88 -18.94
N GLU A 81 -27.43 2.00 -18.91
CA GLU A 81 -26.19 2.24 -18.19
C GLU A 81 -25.22 3.05 -19.06
N GLN A 82 -24.48 3.95 -18.43
CA GLN A 82 -23.45 4.77 -19.07
C GLN A 82 -22.10 4.58 -18.39
N ASP A 83 -21.04 5.03 -19.04
CA ASP A 83 -19.73 5.09 -18.40
C ASP A 83 -19.76 6.09 -17.25
N VAL A 84 -19.18 5.69 -16.13
CA VAL A 84 -19.06 6.51 -14.92
C VAL A 84 -17.62 6.96 -14.82
N TRP A 85 -17.45 8.26 -14.73
CA TRP A 85 -16.14 8.91 -14.65
C TRP A 85 -15.95 9.48 -13.24
N MET A 86 -14.75 9.35 -12.73
CA MET A 86 -14.29 10.02 -11.52
C MET A 86 -13.27 11.06 -11.94
N ASP A 87 -13.42 12.29 -11.49
CA ASP A 87 -12.46 13.34 -11.77
C ASP A 87 -11.12 13.01 -11.11
N ILE A 88 -10.02 13.30 -11.81
CA ILE A 88 -8.67 13.07 -11.28
C ILE A 88 -8.44 13.92 -10.04
N GLY A 89 -8.98 15.14 -10.02
CA GLY A 89 -8.91 16.02 -8.85
C GLY A 89 -9.57 15.43 -7.59
N GLU A 90 -10.61 14.61 -7.75
CA GLU A 90 -11.27 13.91 -6.63
C GLU A 90 -10.36 12.83 -6.01
N ARG A 91 -9.48 12.21 -6.81
CA ARG A 91 -8.61 11.14 -6.34
C ARG A 91 -7.53 11.59 -5.34
N VAL A 92 -7.19 12.87 -5.32
CA VAL A 92 -6.28 13.45 -4.32
C VAL A 92 -6.83 13.28 -2.90
N GLY A 93 -8.16 13.27 -2.75
CA GLY A 93 -8.85 12.96 -1.49
C GLY A 93 -8.90 11.48 -1.14
N HIS A 94 -8.12 10.64 -1.81
CA HIS A 94 -7.99 9.19 -1.62
C HIS A 94 -9.29 8.40 -1.83
N THR A 95 -9.14 7.13 -2.16
CA THR A 95 -10.26 6.22 -2.48
C THR A 95 -10.18 4.96 -1.61
N LEU A 96 -11.28 4.63 -0.94
CA LEU A 96 -11.42 3.37 -0.21
C LEU A 96 -12.30 2.39 -0.99
N VAL A 97 -11.79 1.20 -1.24
CA VAL A 97 -12.50 0.12 -1.91
C VAL A 97 -12.74 -1.02 -0.94
N LEU A 98 -13.99 -1.30 -0.65
CA LEU A 98 -14.43 -2.35 0.26
C LEU A 98 -15.11 -3.49 -0.50
N GLY A 99 -14.82 -4.73 -0.12
CA GLY A 99 -15.47 -5.89 -0.73
C GLY A 99 -14.89 -7.22 -0.29
N THR A 100 -15.75 -8.20 -0.06
CA THR A 100 -15.32 -9.56 0.32
C THR A 100 -14.52 -10.24 -0.81
N THR A 101 -14.02 -11.43 -0.54
CA THR A 101 -13.25 -12.19 -1.53
C THR A 101 -14.11 -12.59 -2.75
N ARG A 102 -13.49 -12.63 -3.94
CA ARG A 102 -14.10 -13.09 -5.22
C ARG A 102 -15.33 -12.29 -5.67
N VAL A 103 -15.48 -11.04 -5.26
CA VAL A 103 -16.58 -10.18 -5.72
C VAL A 103 -16.17 -9.21 -6.83
N GLY A 104 -14.88 -9.13 -7.15
CA GLY A 104 -14.34 -8.28 -8.21
C GLY A 104 -13.43 -7.14 -7.74
N LYS A 105 -13.00 -7.13 -6.47
CA LYS A 105 -12.10 -6.11 -5.91
C LYS A 105 -10.80 -5.99 -6.72
N THR A 106 -10.09 -7.10 -6.95
CA THR A 106 -8.87 -7.13 -7.76
C THR A 106 -9.12 -6.68 -9.21
N ARG A 107 -10.28 -7.00 -9.79
CA ARG A 107 -10.64 -6.51 -11.14
C ARG A 107 -10.82 -5.01 -11.20
N LEU A 108 -11.39 -4.41 -10.17
CA LEU A 108 -11.47 -2.95 -10.07
C LEU A 108 -10.07 -2.34 -9.92
N ALA A 109 -9.22 -2.97 -9.09
CA ALA A 109 -7.83 -2.55 -8.95
C ALA A 109 -7.07 -2.60 -10.30
N GLU A 110 -7.18 -3.70 -11.04
CA GLU A 110 -6.59 -3.83 -12.36
C GLU A 110 -7.05 -2.74 -13.33
N ILE A 111 -8.34 -2.37 -13.32
CA ILE A 111 -8.88 -1.30 -14.17
C ILE A 111 -8.26 0.05 -13.81
N LEU A 112 -8.23 0.40 -12.52
CA LEU A 112 -7.68 1.69 -12.07
C LEU A 112 -6.18 1.78 -12.33
N ILE A 113 -5.43 0.73 -11.99
CA ILE A 113 -3.98 0.66 -12.24
C ILE A 113 -3.67 0.77 -13.74
N THR A 114 -4.42 0.06 -14.59
CA THR A 114 -4.27 0.13 -16.04
C THR A 114 -4.44 1.58 -16.56
N GLN A 115 -5.46 2.26 -16.08
CA GLN A 115 -5.73 3.66 -16.47
C GLN A 115 -4.62 4.60 -16.01
N ASP A 116 -4.12 4.41 -14.78
CA ASP A 116 -3.03 5.22 -14.23
C ASP A 116 -1.72 5.01 -15.01
N ILE A 117 -1.39 3.75 -15.36
CA ILE A 117 -0.24 3.44 -16.21
C ILE A 117 -0.34 4.09 -17.57
N ARG A 118 -1.51 3.99 -18.23
CA ARG A 118 -1.74 4.55 -19.57
C ARG A 118 -1.76 6.08 -19.59
N ARG A 119 -2.17 6.70 -18.50
CA ARG A 119 -2.13 8.16 -18.33
C ARG A 119 -0.70 8.70 -18.17
N GLY A 120 0.24 7.84 -17.80
CA GLY A 120 1.64 8.22 -17.58
C GLY A 120 1.95 8.66 -16.15
N ASP A 121 1.11 8.31 -15.19
CA ASP A 121 1.35 8.58 -13.77
C ASP A 121 2.53 7.78 -13.22
N VAL A 122 3.08 8.23 -12.10
CA VAL A 122 3.85 7.36 -11.23
C VAL A 122 2.87 6.35 -10.61
N VAL A 123 3.16 5.06 -10.74
CA VAL A 123 2.26 4.02 -10.21
C VAL A 123 3.01 3.14 -9.22
N ILE A 124 2.50 3.07 -8.00
CA ILE A 124 3.07 2.26 -6.92
C ILE A 124 2.00 1.29 -6.44
N VAL A 125 2.27 0.00 -6.56
CA VAL A 125 1.35 -1.06 -6.13
C VAL A 125 1.97 -1.82 -4.96
N PHE A 126 1.36 -1.72 -3.78
CA PHE A 126 1.70 -2.54 -2.62
C PHE A 126 0.76 -3.74 -2.54
N ASP A 127 1.33 -4.93 -2.57
CA ASP A 127 0.63 -6.19 -2.46
C ASP A 127 1.27 -7.07 -1.37
N PRO A 128 0.70 -7.10 -0.16
CA PRO A 128 1.22 -7.90 0.94
C PRO A 128 1.25 -9.41 0.65
N LYS A 129 0.35 -9.90 -0.20
CA LYS A 129 0.28 -11.33 -0.55
C LYS A 129 1.20 -11.71 -1.69
N GLY A 130 1.57 -10.76 -2.54
CA GLY A 130 2.35 -11.02 -3.74
C GLY A 130 1.55 -11.79 -4.80
N ASP A 131 0.33 -11.30 -5.15
CA ASP A 131 -0.55 -11.94 -6.12
C ASP A 131 0.07 -11.93 -7.52
N ALA A 132 0.43 -13.12 -8.00
CA ALA A 132 0.97 -13.31 -9.34
C ALA A 132 0.06 -12.77 -10.45
N GLY A 133 -1.26 -12.82 -10.28
CA GLY A 133 -2.22 -12.28 -11.24
C GLY A 133 -2.13 -10.77 -11.37
N LEU A 134 -2.05 -10.07 -10.24
CA LEU A 134 -1.92 -8.61 -10.20
C LEU A 134 -0.57 -8.16 -10.77
N LEU A 135 0.53 -8.80 -10.36
CA LEU A 135 1.86 -8.53 -10.91
C LEU A 135 1.89 -8.67 -12.43
N ARG A 136 1.37 -9.79 -12.96
CA ARG A 136 1.31 -10.06 -14.39
C ARG A 136 0.52 -8.99 -15.15
N ARG A 137 -0.58 -8.51 -14.57
CA ARG A 137 -1.38 -7.42 -15.15
C ARG A 137 -0.61 -6.11 -15.18
N VAL A 138 -0.01 -5.71 -14.07
CA VAL A 138 0.78 -4.47 -13.97
C VAL A 138 1.92 -4.47 -15.00
N TYR A 139 2.63 -5.58 -15.10
CA TYR A 139 3.72 -5.74 -16.06
C TYR A 139 3.22 -5.68 -17.53
N ALA A 140 2.14 -6.40 -17.86
CA ALA A 140 1.58 -6.39 -19.22
C ALA A 140 1.15 -4.97 -19.64
N GLU A 141 0.55 -4.20 -18.74
CA GLU A 141 0.16 -2.82 -19.03
C GLU A 141 1.37 -1.88 -19.12
N ALA A 142 2.40 -2.07 -18.30
CA ALA A 142 3.66 -1.34 -18.42
C ALA A 142 4.31 -1.60 -19.80
N LYS A 143 4.29 -2.84 -20.27
CA LYS A 143 4.80 -3.23 -21.58
C LYS A 143 4.00 -2.58 -22.73
N ARG A 144 2.66 -2.61 -22.65
CA ARG A 144 1.78 -1.94 -23.63
C ARG A 144 1.99 -0.42 -23.68
N ALA A 145 2.24 0.17 -22.53
CA ALA A 145 2.53 1.61 -22.44
C ALA A 145 3.96 1.99 -22.87
N GLY A 146 4.80 1.00 -23.23
CA GLY A 146 6.20 1.24 -23.57
C GLY A 146 7.08 1.67 -22.39
N ARG A 147 6.65 1.35 -21.15
CA ARG A 147 7.27 1.83 -19.89
C ARG A 147 8.02 0.72 -19.13
N THR A 148 8.42 -0.35 -19.80
CA THR A 148 9.15 -1.46 -19.16
C THR A 148 10.51 -1.07 -18.61
N LYS A 149 11.17 -0.05 -19.18
CA LYS A 149 12.45 0.47 -18.67
C LYS A 149 12.34 1.11 -17.30
N ASP A 150 11.16 1.64 -16.98
CA ASP A 150 10.85 2.32 -15.72
C ASP A 150 9.95 1.46 -14.82
N PHE A 151 9.83 0.17 -15.14
CA PHE A 151 9.13 -0.81 -14.32
C PHE A 151 10.10 -1.50 -13.36
N TYR A 152 9.78 -1.46 -12.07
CA TYR A 152 10.55 -2.08 -11.00
C TYR A 152 9.69 -3.12 -10.29
N MET A 153 10.16 -4.35 -10.24
CA MET A 153 9.58 -5.39 -9.41
C MET A 153 10.43 -5.54 -8.16
N PHE A 154 9.85 -5.26 -7.02
CA PHE A 154 10.39 -5.62 -5.72
C PHE A 154 9.50 -6.70 -5.11
N HIS A 155 10.02 -7.90 -4.89
CA HIS A 155 9.23 -9.01 -4.38
C HIS A 155 10.05 -9.88 -3.44
N LEU A 156 9.66 -9.95 -2.16
CA LEU A 156 10.41 -10.71 -1.14
C LEU A 156 10.46 -12.21 -1.41
N GLY A 157 9.47 -12.76 -2.14
CA GLY A 157 9.46 -14.15 -2.58
C GLY A 157 10.37 -14.45 -3.78
N PHE A 158 10.86 -13.42 -4.50
CA PHE A 158 11.73 -13.55 -5.67
C PHE A 158 12.94 -12.60 -5.57
N PRO A 159 13.74 -12.69 -4.49
CA PRO A 159 14.80 -11.73 -4.23
C PRO A 159 15.89 -11.70 -5.31
N GLN A 160 16.16 -12.82 -5.98
CA GLN A 160 17.25 -12.92 -6.96
C GLN A 160 17.02 -12.08 -8.22
N VAL A 161 15.77 -11.82 -8.58
CA VAL A 161 15.38 -11.09 -9.80
C VAL A 161 14.70 -9.76 -9.52
N SER A 162 14.53 -9.43 -8.24
CA SER A 162 13.92 -8.18 -7.81
C SER A 162 14.89 -7.02 -7.89
N ALA A 163 14.38 -5.83 -8.17
CA ALA A 163 15.11 -4.59 -7.91
C ALA A 163 15.43 -4.48 -6.42
N ARG A 164 16.59 -3.92 -6.09
CA ARG A 164 17.05 -3.76 -4.71
C ARG A 164 16.59 -2.42 -4.14
N TYR A 165 16.41 -2.37 -2.83
CA TYR A 165 15.94 -1.17 -2.15
C TYR A 165 16.56 -1.06 -0.75
N ASN A 166 17.12 0.10 -0.43
CA ASN A 166 17.61 0.37 0.92
C ASN A 166 16.54 1.12 1.73
N ALA A 167 15.86 0.40 2.60
CA ALA A 167 14.71 0.92 3.35
C ALA A 167 15.05 2.02 4.37
N ILE A 168 16.32 2.14 4.78
CA ILE A 168 16.79 3.12 5.77
C ILE A 168 17.92 4.01 5.23
N GLY A 169 18.28 3.84 3.96
CA GLY A 169 19.38 4.56 3.34
C GLY A 169 19.04 5.98 2.88
N ASN A 170 17.75 6.31 2.74
CA ASN A 170 17.26 7.62 2.34
C ASN A 170 16.51 8.30 3.48
N PHE A 171 16.82 9.53 3.80
CA PHE A 171 16.20 10.28 4.88
C PHE A 171 16.38 11.79 4.69
N SER A 172 15.43 12.57 5.13
CA SER A 172 15.56 14.03 5.21
C SER A 172 16.30 14.45 6.48
N ARG A 173 16.15 13.67 7.54
CA ARG A 173 16.84 13.84 8.82
C ARG A 173 17.41 12.51 9.27
N ILE A 174 18.66 12.50 9.70
CA ILE A 174 19.36 11.29 10.12
C ILE A 174 18.65 10.51 11.24
N THR A 175 17.88 11.20 12.09
CA THR A 175 17.07 10.59 13.14
C THR A 175 15.97 9.67 12.60
N GLU A 176 15.59 9.80 11.33
CA GLU A 176 14.59 8.93 10.68
C GLU A 176 15.07 7.50 10.61
N VAL A 177 16.37 7.26 10.43
CA VAL A 177 16.97 5.91 10.42
C VAL A 177 16.64 5.15 11.69
N ALA A 178 16.90 5.77 12.83
CA ALA A 178 16.61 5.18 14.14
C ALA A 178 15.10 5.02 14.37
N THR A 179 14.31 5.98 13.94
CA THR A 179 12.85 5.96 14.08
C THR A 179 12.24 4.82 13.26
N ARG A 180 12.67 4.61 12.01
CA ARG A 180 12.18 3.53 11.16
C ARG A 180 12.46 2.15 11.75
N ILE A 181 13.61 1.95 12.38
CA ILE A 181 13.95 0.68 13.06
C ILE A 181 13.18 0.54 14.38
N ALA A 182 13.19 1.57 15.22
CA ALA A 182 12.56 1.52 16.54
C ALA A 182 11.04 1.33 16.46
N ASN A 183 10.38 1.89 15.44
CA ASN A 183 8.94 1.76 15.25
C ASN A 183 8.50 0.34 14.88
N GLN A 184 9.43 -0.54 14.50
CA GLN A 184 9.16 -1.96 14.30
C GLN A 184 9.13 -2.76 15.62
N LEU A 185 9.59 -2.17 16.72
CA LEU A 185 9.64 -2.82 18.03
C LEU A 185 8.33 -2.65 18.78
N PRO A 186 7.94 -3.63 19.62
CA PRO A 186 6.76 -3.51 20.47
C PRO A 186 6.86 -2.27 21.38
N SER A 187 5.75 -1.56 21.55
CA SER A 187 5.68 -0.32 22.34
C SER A 187 4.80 -0.42 23.60
N GLU A 188 4.33 -1.63 23.97
CA GLU A 188 3.44 -1.82 25.10
C GLU A 188 4.19 -2.13 26.40
N GLY A 189 3.75 -1.54 27.51
CA GLY A 189 4.28 -1.80 28.84
C GLY A 189 5.77 -1.45 28.98
N ASN A 190 6.54 -2.36 29.58
CA ASN A 190 8.00 -2.20 29.76
C ASN A 190 8.79 -2.14 28.45
N SER A 191 8.19 -2.54 27.32
CA SER A 191 8.83 -2.51 26.01
C SER A 191 9.09 -1.10 25.50
N ALA A 192 8.32 -0.10 25.94
CA ALA A 192 8.50 1.30 25.54
C ALA A 192 9.90 1.84 25.91
N ALA A 193 10.40 1.53 27.12
CA ALA A 193 11.75 1.94 27.53
C ALA A 193 12.83 1.29 26.66
N PHE A 194 12.64 0.03 26.28
CA PHE A 194 13.61 -0.66 25.38
C PHE A 194 13.58 -0.10 23.97
N LYS A 195 12.41 0.31 23.48
CA LYS A 195 12.27 1.00 22.19
C LYS A 195 13.07 2.31 22.17
N GLU A 196 12.98 3.11 23.22
CA GLU A 196 13.73 4.37 23.33
C GLU A 196 15.26 4.14 23.41
N PHE A 197 15.69 3.11 24.12
CA PHE A 197 17.10 2.74 24.17
C PHE A 197 17.62 2.24 22.83
N ALA A 198 16.85 1.40 22.16
CA ALA A 198 17.16 0.93 20.82
C ALA A 198 17.26 2.11 19.84
N TRP A 199 16.29 3.03 19.89
CA TRP A 199 16.31 4.25 19.08
C TRP A 199 17.59 5.06 19.29
N ARG A 200 17.94 5.32 20.55
CA ARG A 200 19.15 6.10 20.88
C ARG A 200 20.41 5.41 20.35
N PHE A 201 20.53 4.09 20.54
CA PHE A 201 21.70 3.34 20.11
C PHE A 201 21.84 3.29 18.58
N VAL A 202 20.75 3.02 17.88
CA VAL A 202 20.72 3.05 16.40
C VAL A 202 21.01 4.45 15.87
N ASN A 203 20.52 5.51 16.53
CA ASN A 203 20.81 6.89 16.14
C ASN A 203 22.30 7.23 16.25
N ILE A 204 22.99 6.72 17.30
CA ILE A 204 24.44 6.87 17.43
C ILE A 204 25.16 6.20 16.26
N ILE A 205 24.77 4.95 15.92
CA ILE A 205 25.33 4.22 14.78
C ILE A 205 25.10 4.96 13.48
N ALA A 206 23.88 5.38 13.22
CA ALA A 206 23.51 6.06 11.98
C ALA A 206 24.31 7.37 11.80
N ARG A 207 24.43 8.18 12.86
CA ARG A 207 25.21 9.42 12.82
C ARG A 207 26.69 9.17 12.56
N ALA A 208 27.27 8.13 13.15
CA ALA A 208 28.65 7.77 12.91
C ALA A 208 28.89 7.27 11.48
N LEU A 209 27.99 6.43 10.96
CA LEU A 209 28.05 5.96 9.56
C LEU A 209 28.02 7.12 8.58
N VAL A 210 27.06 8.03 8.74
CA VAL A 210 26.92 9.20 7.86
C VAL A 210 28.14 10.11 7.95
N ALA A 211 28.68 10.35 9.15
CA ALA A 211 29.88 11.15 9.33
C ALA A 211 31.14 10.50 8.69
N LEU A 212 31.14 9.16 8.53
CA LEU A 212 32.13 8.41 7.76
C LEU A 212 31.80 8.28 6.27
N ASN A 213 30.86 9.06 5.76
CA ASN A 213 30.37 8.97 4.36
C ASN A 213 29.86 7.58 3.97
N ARG A 214 29.25 6.87 4.93
CA ARG A 214 28.59 5.58 4.68
C ARG A 214 27.10 5.71 4.75
N ARG A 215 26.43 5.17 3.75
CA ARG A 215 24.95 5.11 3.73
C ARG A 215 24.49 4.00 4.70
N PRO A 216 23.64 4.31 5.69
CA PRO A 216 23.13 3.30 6.61
C PRO A 216 22.34 2.21 5.88
N ASP A 217 22.49 0.97 6.29
CA ASP A 217 21.69 -0.18 5.90
C ASP A 217 21.52 -1.15 7.09
N TYR A 218 20.61 -2.12 6.96
CA TYR A 218 20.35 -3.05 8.05
C TYR A 218 21.55 -3.93 8.42
N GLN A 219 22.40 -4.30 7.46
CA GLN A 219 23.58 -5.12 7.74
C GLN A 219 24.61 -4.36 8.58
N GLN A 220 24.88 -3.10 8.22
CA GLN A 220 25.79 -2.24 8.99
C GLN A 220 25.22 -1.97 10.39
N VAL A 221 23.93 -1.63 10.49
CA VAL A 221 23.28 -1.41 11.80
C VAL A 221 23.36 -2.67 12.66
N ARG A 222 23.05 -3.85 12.12
CA ARG A 222 23.19 -5.14 12.84
C ARG A 222 24.61 -5.37 13.31
N ARG A 223 25.61 -5.16 12.45
CA ARG A 223 27.03 -5.34 12.79
C ARG A 223 27.40 -4.52 14.02
N TYR A 224 27.03 -3.26 14.05
CA TYR A 224 27.43 -2.34 15.12
C TYR A 224 26.49 -2.36 16.34
N ILE A 225 25.28 -2.90 16.21
CA ILE A 225 24.47 -3.29 17.36
C ILE A 225 25.13 -4.44 18.12
N ASN A 226 25.72 -5.41 17.42
CA ASN A 226 26.40 -6.53 18.05
C ASN A 226 27.76 -6.14 18.67
N ASP A 227 28.48 -5.24 18.01
CA ASP A 227 29.74 -4.72 18.51
C ASP A 227 29.99 -3.30 18.00
N ILE A 228 29.92 -2.34 18.92
CA ILE A 228 30.11 -0.91 18.61
C ILE A 228 31.60 -0.53 18.51
N GLU A 229 32.52 -1.35 19.04
CA GLU A 229 33.93 -1.02 19.13
C GLU A 229 34.60 -0.72 17.78
N PRO A 230 34.40 -1.52 16.72
CA PRO A 230 34.98 -1.22 15.41
C PRO A 230 34.54 0.14 14.85
N LEU A 231 33.26 0.50 15.02
CA LEU A 231 32.76 1.79 14.56
C LEU A 231 33.33 2.95 15.38
N PHE A 232 33.42 2.76 16.69
CA PHE A 232 34.02 3.75 17.57
C PHE A 232 35.49 3.98 17.20
N THR A 233 36.28 2.92 17.02
CA THR A 233 37.70 3.00 16.66
C THR A 233 37.87 3.72 15.32
N GLU A 234 37.18 3.30 14.30
CA GLU A 234 37.25 3.89 12.95
C GLU A 234 36.92 5.38 12.97
N TYR A 235 35.80 5.76 13.63
CA TYR A 235 35.41 7.15 13.72
C TYR A 235 36.42 7.98 14.56
N ALA A 236 36.89 7.44 15.67
CA ALA A 236 37.85 8.10 16.55
C ALA A 236 39.18 8.38 15.82
N GLU A 237 39.70 7.40 15.08
CA GLU A 237 40.90 7.56 14.26
C GLU A 237 40.70 8.62 13.16
N ALA A 238 39.60 8.56 12.41
CA ALA A 238 39.28 9.57 11.39
C ALA A 238 39.18 10.99 11.97
N HIS A 239 38.59 11.10 13.16
CA HIS A 239 38.45 12.39 13.86
C HIS A 239 39.83 12.91 14.31
N LEU A 240 40.69 12.05 14.87
CA LEU A 240 42.03 12.41 15.32
C LEU A 240 42.96 12.71 14.12
N ASP A 241 42.86 12.01 13.02
CA ASP A 241 43.60 12.34 11.79
C ASP A 241 43.29 13.76 11.26
N THR A 242 42.12 14.27 11.56
CA THR A 242 41.66 15.62 11.11
C THR A 242 41.92 16.69 12.16
N HIS A 243 41.72 16.40 13.45
CA HIS A 243 41.68 17.39 14.54
C HIS A 243 42.68 17.13 15.63
N GLY A 244 43.33 15.96 15.63
CA GLY A 244 44.32 15.58 16.64
C GLY A 244 45.70 16.21 16.41
N ALA A 245 46.59 16.05 17.38
CA ALA A 245 48.00 16.39 17.23
C ALA A 245 48.67 15.44 16.25
N GLU A 246 49.76 15.86 15.58
CA GLU A 246 50.46 15.03 14.58
C GLU A 246 50.98 13.70 15.16
N ASP A 247 51.29 13.65 16.45
CA ASP A 247 51.80 12.51 17.17
C ASP A 247 50.75 11.69 17.95
N TRP A 248 49.46 11.90 17.67
CA TRP A 248 48.38 11.25 18.42
C TRP A 248 48.46 9.71 18.40
N LYS A 249 48.98 9.10 17.33
CA LYS A 249 49.15 7.63 17.20
C LYS A 249 50.13 7.11 18.21
N GLU A 250 51.27 7.80 18.35
CA GLU A 250 52.31 7.46 19.33
C GLU A 250 51.82 7.60 20.76
N GLN A 251 51.05 8.66 21.04
CA GLN A 251 50.43 8.88 22.34
C GLN A 251 49.40 7.81 22.72
N VAL A 252 48.60 7.37 21.77
CA VAL A 252 47.63 6.28 21.96
C VAL A 252 48.34 4.94 22.18
N GLU A 253 49.39 4.65 21.42
CA GLU A 253 50.17 3.43 21.59
C GLU A 253 50.84 3.38 22.96
N GLU A 254 51.41 4.49 23.43
CA GLU A 254 51.97 4.62 24.77
C GLU A 254 50.89 4.40 25.86
N LEU A 255 49.69 4.99 25.70
CA LEU A 255 48.58 4.78 26.60
C LEU A 255 48.12 3.32 26.61
N SER A 256 48.03 2.67 25.44
CA SER A 256 47.63 1.28 25.29
C SER A 256 48.57 0.33 26.06
N SER A 257 49.88 0.59 25.97
CA SER A 257 50.89 -0.21 26.69
C SER A 257 50.75 -0.15 28.21
N LYS A 258 50.24 0.95 28.76
CA LYS A 258 50.03 1.18 30.20
C LYS A 258 48.70 0.60 30.74
N ILE A 259 47.81 0.09 29.87
CA ILE A 259 46.53 -0.46 30.29
C ILE A 259 46.69 -1.87 30.84
N SER A 260 46.29 -2.05 32.12
CA SER A 260 46.21 -3.35 32.79
C SER A 260 44.73 -3.76 32.94
N GLU A 261 44.41 -4.96 32.50
CA GLU A 261 43.04 -5.52 32.58
C GLU A 261 42.48 -5.60 34.01
N ARG A 262 43.37 -5.78 35.00
CA ARG A 262 42.99 -5.89 36.42
C ARG A 262 42.40 -4.62 37.00
N ASN A 263 42.73 -3.47 36.42
CA ASN A 263 42.32 -2.16 36.91
C ASN A 263 41.18 -1.52 36.07
N LEU A 264 40.59 -2.28 35.15
CA LEU A 264 39.51 -1.76 34.29
C LEU A 264 38.14 -1.83 34.98
N PRO A 265 37.34 -0.76 34.85
CA PRO A 265 35.93 -0.79 35.20
C PRO A 265 35.21 -1.98 34.51
N ALA A 266 34.16 -2.49 35.14
CA ALA A 266 33.41 -3.64 34.62
C ALA A 266 32.89 -3.40 33.17
N ALA A 267 32.48 -2.18 32.85
CA ALA A 267 31.98 -1.78 31.53
C ALA A 267 33.06 -1.84 30.41
N LEU A 268 34.34 -1.79 30.75
CA LEU A 268 35.44 -1.80 29.78
C LEU A 268 36.15 -3.14 29.71
N ARG A 269 35.77 -4.11 30.54
CA ARG A 269 36.36 -5.45 30.50
C ARG A 269 35.94 -6.17 29.21
N GLY A 270 36.94 -6.71 28.50
CA GLY A 270 36.72 -7.39 27.21
C GLY A 270 36.76 -6.46 25.98
N ARG A 271 36.97 -5.16 26.17
CA ARG A 271 37.29 -4.20 25.10
C ARG A 271 38.79 -4.26 24.79
N SER A 272 39.18 -3.94 23.55
CA SER A 272 40.61 -3.87 23.19
C SER A 272 41.33 -2.76 23.92
N LYS A 273 42.64 -2.95 24.17
CA LYS A 273 43.47 -1.95 24.83
C LYS A 273 43.60 -0.68 24.00
N GLU A 274 43.67 -0.85 22.69
CA GLU A 274 43.72 0.22 21.69
C GLU A 274 42.48 1.11 21.77
N ALA A 275 41.27 0.53 21.74
CA ALA A 275 40.03 1.28 21.85
C ALA A 275 39.88 2.02 23.20
N ILE A 276 40.35 1.38 24.30
CA ILE A 276 40.35 2.03 25.62
C ILE A 276 41.34 3.19 25.64
N ALA A 277 42.51 3.03 25.03
CA ALA A 277 43.54 4.07 24.93
C ALA A 277 43.04 5.25 24.10
N LEU A 278 42.40 4.99 22.93
CA LEU A 278 41.75 6.00 22.11
C LEU A 278 40.71 6.80 22.90
N MET A 279 39.83 6.09 23.62
CA MET A 279 38.82 6.74 24.44
C MET A 279 39.44 7.66 25.51
N ARG A 280 40.49 7.20 26.21
CA ARG A 280 41.18 8.00 27.23
C ARG A 280 41.91 9.19 26.64
N HIS A 281 42.54 9.01 25.48
CA HIS A 281 43.22 10.08 24.76
C HIS A 281 42.24 11.19 24.37
N LEU A 282 41.10 10.83 23.75
CA LEU A 282 40.04 11.77 23.37
C LEU A 282 39.50 12.54 24.57
N GLN A 283 39.28 11.87 25.70
CA GLN A 283 38.85 12.52 26.94
C GLN A 283 39.88 13.51 27.53
N ALA A 284 41.16 13.23 27.36
CA ALA A 284 42.25 14.08 27.83
C ALA A 284 42.42 15.33 26.94
N GLN A 285 42.09 15.25 25.65
CA GLN A 285 42.25 16.34 24.70
C GLN A 285 41.08 17.32 24.69
N ASP A 286 39.95 17.00 25.38
CA ASP A 286 38.71 17.81 25.45
C ASP A 286 38.18 18.24 24.05
N LEU A 287 38.36 17.37 23.06
CA LEU A 287 37.86 17.58 21.72
C LEU A 287 36.36 17.30 21.69
N TYR A 288 35.55 18.37 21.59
CA TYR A 288 34.10 18.24 21.52
C TYR A 288 33.64 17.82 20.12
N ASP A 289 32.98 16.67 20.02
CA ASP A 289 32.25 16.21 18.84
C ASP A 289 30.99 15.44 19.29
N PRO A 290 29.77 15.87 18.88
CA PRO A 290 28.54 15.22 19.28
C PRO A 290 28.40 13.76 18.81
N VAL A 291 29.06 13.36 17.71
CA VAL A 291 29.05 11.96 17.23
C VAL A 291 29.98 11.13 18.10
N LEU A 292 31.17 11.66 18.37
CA LEU A 292 32.17 11.02 19.23
C LEU A 292 31.65 10.81 20.65
N ASP A 293 31.01 11.83 21.24
CA ASP A 293 30.38 11.72 22.56
C ASP A 293 29.33 10.62 22.62
N GLY A 294 28.51 10.50 21.57
CA GLY A 294 27.57 9.41 21.42
C GLY A 294 28.24 8.05 21.38
N LEU A 295 29.28 7.90 20.57
CA LEU A 295 30.04 6.65 20.43
C LEU A 295 30.77 6.28 21.74
N VAL A 296 31.41 7.23 22.41
CA VAL A 296 32.04 7.01 23.72
C VAL A 296 31.02 6.59 24.77
N SER A 297 29.83 7.22 24.77
CA SER A 297 28.74 6.81 25.65
C SER A 297 28.31 5.37 25.39
N ALA A 298 28.10 4.99 24.12
CA ALA A 298 27.73 3.63 23.72
C ALA A 298 28.85 2.60 24.04
N PHE A 299 30.09 2.97 23.82
CA PHE A 299 31.26 2.13 24.13
C PHE A 299 31.40 1.81 25.62
N LYS A 300 30.97 2.74 26.49
CA LYS A 300 30.96 2.60 27.95
C LYS A 300 29.73 1.88 28.51
N TYR A 301 28.78 1.45 27.69
CA TYR A 301 27.61 0.74 28.20
C TYR A 301 28.00 -0.58 28.85
N ASP A 302 27.42 -0.84 30.03
CA ASP A 302 27.56 -2.14 30.71
C ASP A 302 26.96 -3.25 29.82
N LYS A 303 27.59 -4.42 29.88
CA LYS A 303 27.18 -5.60 29.13
C LYS A 303 25.71 -5.96 29.35
N THR A 304 25.22 -5.87 30.58
CA THR A 304 23.81 -6.16 30.90
C THR A 304 22.84 -5.20 30.22
N TYR A 305 23.25 -3.96 30.01
CA TYR A 305 22.47 -2.96 29.30
C TYR A 305 22.49 -3.20 27.78
N PHE A 306 23.66 -3.52 27.27
CA PHE A 306 23.87 -3.87 25.88
C PHE A 306 23.09 -5.13 25.48
N ASP A 307 23.14 -6.19 26.30
CA ASP A 307 22.39 -7.42 26.08
C ASP A 307 20.87 -7.18 25.98
N LYS A 308 20.32 -6.20 26.69
CA LYS A 308 18.90 -5.80 26.58
C LYS A 308 18.58 -5.17 25.24
N ILE A 309 19.45 -4.32 24.72
CA ILE A 309 19.26 -3.71 23.39
C ILE A 309 19.33 -4.80 22.31
N VAL A 310 20.36 -5.63 22.36
CA VAL A 310 20.55 -6.75 21.42
C VAL A 310 19.36 -7.71 21.46
N SER A 311 18.85 -8.05 22.64
CA SER A 311 17.72 -8.96 22.78
C SER A 311 16.42 -8.38 22.21
N SER A 312 16.25 -7.06 22.19
CA SER A 312 15.03 -6.41 21.65
C SER A 312 15.10 -6.18 20.14
N VAL A 313 16.24 -5.72 19.62
CA VAL A 313 16.43 -5.39 18.19
C VAL A 313 16.99 -6.54 17.39
N GLY A 314 17.81 -7.38 18.04
CA GLY A 314 18.54 -8.48 17.40
C GLY A 314 17.69 -9.41 16.56
N PRO A 315 16.58 -9.96 17.08
CA PRO A 315 15.73 -10.87 16.32
C PRO A 315 15.14 -10.25 15.04
N LEU A 316 14.77 -8.97 15.08
CA LEU A 316 14.31 -8.25 13.90
C LEU A 316 15.44 -8.06 12.89
N MET A 317 16.59 -7.59 13.36
CA MET A 317 17.77 -7.40 12.50
C MET A 317 18.23 -8.71 11.87
N GLU A 318 18.19 -9.80 12.63
CA GLU A 318 18.56 -11.12 12.11
C GLU A 318 17.65 -11.55 10.96
N LYS A 319 16.33 -11.40 11.10
CA LYS A 319 15.36 -11.69 10.03
C LYS A 319 15.60 -10.83 8.78
N LEU A 320 15.86 -9.55 8.96
CA LEU A 320 16.08 -8.60 7.85
C LEU A 320 17.45 -8.76 7.17
N THR A 321 18.41 -9.40 7.81
CA THR A 321 19.78 -9.54 7.30
C THR A 321 20.20 -10.98 7.06
N THR A 322 19.24 -11.89 6.87
CA THR A 322 19.54 -13.31 6.61
C THR A 322 19.21 -13.67 5.16
N GLY A 323 20.13 -14.38 4.52
CA GLY A 323 19.95 -14.93 3.18
C GLY A 323 19.77 -13.86 2.10
N ASN A 324 19.03 -14.20 1.04
CA ASN A 324 18.85 -13.35 -0.13
C ASN A 324 18.06 -12.05 0.16
N ILE A 325 17.28 -12.02 1.24
CA ILE A 325 16.57 -10.81 1.67
C ILE A 325 17.54 -9.72 2.09
N ALA A 326 18.66 -10.11 2.73
CA ALA A 326 19.69 -9.16 3.13
C ALA A 326 20.25 -8.36 1.94
N GLU A 327 20.55 -9.05 0.84
CA GLU A 327 21.06 -8.40 -0.37
C GLU A 327 20.01 -7.51 -1.03
N LEU A 328 18.73 -7.89 -0.91
CA LEU A 328 17.62 -7.16 -1.50
C LEU A 328 17.37 -5.81 -0.80
N ILE A 329 17.43 -5.78 0.54
CA ILE A 329 17.08 -4.60 1.35
C ILE A 329 18.27 -3.89 2.02
N SER A 330 19.46 -4.45 1.88
CA SER A 330 20.73 -3.84 2.27
C SER A 330 21.73 -3.99 1.12
N PRO A 331 21.44 -3.35 -0.03
CA PRO A 331 22.25 -3.51 -1.23
C PRO A 331 23.66 -2.93 -1.02
N ASP A 332 24.66 -3.65 -1.51
CA ASP A 332 26.01 -3.10 -1.64
C ASP A 332 26.08 -2.23 -2.90
N TYR A 333 26.18 -0.92 -2.72
CA TYR A 333 26.30 0.05 -3.81
C TYR A 333 27.62 -0.04 -4.58
N LEU A 334 28.62 -0.73 -4.01
CA LEU A 334 29.95 -0.91 -4.60
C LEU A 334 30.07 -2.20 -5.39
N ASP A 335 29.14 -3.14 -5.21
CA ASP A 335 29.15 -4.40 -5.93
C ASP A 335 28.76 -4.22 -7.39
N LYS A 336 29.76 -4.23 -8.27
CA LYS A 336 29.58 -4.14 -9.73
C LYS A 336 29.12 -5.46 -10.37
N ASN A 337 29.14 -6.57 -9.63
CA ASN A 337 28.73 -7.87 -10.15
C ASN A 337 27.22 -8.05 -10.06
N ASP A 338 26.57 -7.38 -9.13
CA ASP A 338 25.11 -7.39 -9.02
C ASP A 338 24.51 -6.28 -9.90
N THR A 339 23.97 -6.70 -11.04
CA THR A 339 23.40 -5.80 -12.06
C THR A 339 21.95 -5.41 -11.80
N ARG A 340 21.32 -5.93 -10.74
CA ARG A 340 19.95 -5.56 -10.38
C ARG A 340 19.91 -4.08 -9.96
N PRO A 341 18.94 -3.27 -10.45
CA PRO A 341 18.87 -1.87 -10.09
C PRO A 341 18.59 -1.70 -8.59
N ILE A 342 19.14 -0.63 -8.02
CA ILE A 342 18.74 -0.13 -6.71
C ILE A 342 17.82 1.06 -6.99
N PHE A 343 16.55 0.96 -6.62
CA PHE A 343 15.62 2.07 -6.83
C PHE A 343 15.48 2.92 -5.58
N GLU A 344 15.19 4.18 -5.80
CA GLU A 344 14.87 5.18 -4.79
C GLU A 344 13.57 5.88 -5.20
N TRP A 345 12.71 6.21 -4.26
CA TRP A 345 11.38 6.75 -4.56
C TRP A 345 11.46 8.06 -5.35
N MET A 346 12.40 8.95 -5.03
CA MET A 346 12.54 10.20 -5.77
C MET A 346 12.90 9.97 -7.23
N GLU A 347 13.78 9.01 -7.52
CA GLU A 347 14.14 8.64 -8.89
C GLU A 347 12.97 7.99 -9.64
N VAL A 348 12.23 7.13 -8.97
CA VAL A 348 10.99 6.55 -9.51
C VAL A 348 10.00 7.66 -9.90
N ILE A 349 9.84 8.65 -9.04
CA ILE A 349 8.93 9.78 -9.29
C ILE A 349 9.40 10.63 -10.47
N ARG A 350 10.69 10.94 -10.56
CA ARG A 350 11.28 11.69 -11.68
C ARG A 350 11.04 11.01 -13.02
N ARG A 351 11.24 9.71 -13.08
CA ARG A 351 11.08 8.91 -14.30
C ARG A 351 9.64 8.52 -14.58
N LYS A 352 8.70 8.92 -13.75
CA LYS A 352 7.31 8.44 -13.79
C LYS A 352 7.25 6.91 -13.80
N GLY A 353 8.04 6.29 -12.94
CA GLY A 353 8.20 4.85 -12.87
C GLY A 353 6.96 4.10 -12.38
N ILE A 354 6.98 2.79 -12.58
CA ILE A 354 5.97 1.86 -12.12
C ILE A 354 6.66 0.88 -11.17
N VAL A 355 6.22 0.80 -9.93
CA VAL A 355 6.78 -0.11 -8.93
C VAL A 355 5.72 -1.06 -8.43
N TYR A 356 5.99 -2.35 -8.52
CA TYR A 356 5.22 -3.39 -7.86
C TYR A 356 6.00 -3.91 -6.65
N VAL A 357 5.38 -3.83 -5.47
CA VAL A 357 5.94 -4.25 -4.19
C VAL A 357 5.17 -5.47 -3.68
N GLY A 358 5.72 -6.66 -3.86
CA GLY A 358 5.21 -7.92 -3.31
C GLY A 358 5.91 -8.24 -1.99
N LEU A 359 5.20 -8.16 -0.87
CA LEU A 359 5.81 -8.31 0.46
C LEU A 359 5.84 -9.75 0.96
N ASP A 360 5.16 -10.68 0.29
CA ASP A 360 5.12 -12.11 0.64
C ASP A 360 4.81 -12.38 2.13
N ALA A 361 3.84 -11.65 2.66
CA ALA A 361 3.44 -11.70 4.07
C ALA A 361 2.94 -13.10 4.51
N LEU A 362 2.59 -13.96 3.56
CA LEU A 362 2.21 -15.35 3.83
C LEU A 362 3.40 -16.19 4.30
N THR A 363 4.62 -15.84 3.88
CA THR A 363 5.85 -16.55 4.27
C THR A 363 6.41 -16.01 5.58
N ASP A 364 6.59 -14.68 5.71
CA ASP A 364 7.03 -14.02 6.95
C ASP A 364 6.37 -12.65 7.12
N THR A 365 5.34 -12.60 7.95
CA THR A 365 4.60 -11.36 8.27
C THR A 365 5.47 -10.31 8.94
N THR A 366 6.48 -10.71 9.74
CA THR A 366 7.36 -9.78 10.45
C THR A 366 8.25 -9.02 9.48
N VAL A 367 8.89 -9.74 8.56
CA VAL A 367 9.73 -9.13 7.51
C VAL A 367 8.90 -8.26 6.58
N ALA A 368 7.75 -8.77 6.13
CA ALA A 368 6.83 -8.02 5.27
C ALA A 368 6.39 -6.69 5.90
N SER A 369 6.01 -6.72 7.18
CA SER A 369 5.61 -5.51 7.91
C SER A 369 6.77 -4.53 8.11
N ALA A 370 7.95 -5.03 8.46
CA ALA A 370 9.13 -4.20 8.68
C ALA A 370 9.56 -3.47 7.40
N VAL A 371 9.63 -4.19 6.28
CA VAL A 371 9.99 -3.62 4.98
C VAL A 371 8.91 -2.63 4.51
N GLY A 372 7.64 -3.03 4.56
CA GLY A 372 6.52 -2.17 4.14
C GLY A 372 6.45 -0.86 4.95
N ASN A 373 6.54 -0.93 6.27
CA ASN A 373 6.53 0.25 7.13
C ASN A 373 7.72 1.18 6.85
N SER A 374 8.91 0.61 6.61
CA SER A 374 10.09 1.42 6.25
C SER A 374 9.92 2.11 4.90
N MET A 375 9.30 1.44 3.92
CA MET A 375 8.96 2.05 2.63
C MET A 375 7.94 3.19 2.78
N PHE A 376 6.92 3.02 3.64
CA PHE A 376 5.93 4.09 3.88
C PHE A 376 6.57 5.29 4.58
N ALA A 377 7.43 5.07 5.56
CA ALA A 377 8.16 6.15 6.22
C ALA A 377 9.04 6.93 5.23
N ASP A 378 9.71 6.23 4.32
CA ASP A 378 10.51 6.85 3.25
C ASP A 378 9.63 7.65 2.28
N LEU A 379 8.48 7.09 1.85
CA LEU A 379 7.52 7.81 1.01
C LEU A 379 6.96 9.07 1.68
N VAL A 380 6.72 9.05 2.98
CA VAL A 380 6.31 10.25 3.76
C VAL A 380 7.40 11.30 3.74
N SER A 381 8.66 10.89 3.90
CA SER A 381 9.82 11.79 3.83
C SER A 381 9.94 12.43 2.44
N VAL A 382 9.80 11.62 1.39
CA VAL A 382 9.81 12.07 -0.01
C VAL A 382 8.64 13.02 -0.30
N ALA A 383 7.42 12.69 0.17
CA ALA A 383 6.26 13.57 0.05
C ALA A 383 6.51 14.94 0.73
N GLY A 384 7.11 14.93 1.91
CA GLY A 384 7.51 16.14 2.62
C GLY A 384 8.55 16.98 1.87
N HIS A 385 9.47 16.32 1.17
CA HIS A 385 10.45 16.99 0.31
C HIS A 385 9.79 17.63 -0.92
N ILE A 386 8.95 16.86 -1.65
CA ILE A 386 8.22 17.36 -2.82
C ILE A 386 7.33 18.54 -2.45
N TYR A 387 6.64 18.47 -1.33
CA TYR A 387 5.78 19.55 -0.85
C TYR A 387 6.53 20.86 -0.61
N LYS A 388 7.80 20.79 -0.18
CA LYS A 388 8.62 21.97 0.14
C LYS A 388 9.44 22.47 -1.04
N HIS A 389 9.94 21.56 -1.87
CA HIS A 389 10.99 21.87 -2.85
C HIS A 389 10.59 21.51 -4.28
N GLY A 390 9.44 20.87 -4.48
CA GLY A 390 9.07 20.32 -5.79
C GLY A 390 9.91 19.08 -6.16
N VAL A 391 9.78 18.67 -7.40
CA VAL A 391 10.63 17.67 -8.03
C VAL A 391 11.63 18.44 -8.89
N ASP A 392 12.94 18.29 -8.62
CA ASP A 392 14.04 18.94 -9.37
C ASP A 392 13.97 20.48 -9.48
N GLY A 393 13.42 21.15 -8.47
CA GLY A 393 13.25 22.60 -8.49
C GLY A 393 12.16 23.09 -9.43
N GLU A 394 11.35 22.19 -9.98
CA GLU A 394 10.14 22.55 -10.73
C GLU A 394 9.09 23.21 -9.83
N SER A 395 8.12 23.85 -10.46
CA SER A 395 7.07 24.58 -9.74
C SER A 395 6.37 23.71 -8.72
N ILE A 396 6.33 24.18 -7.47
CA ILE A 396 5.58 23.56 -6.35
C ILE A 396 4.07 23.51 -6.66
N ASP A 397 3.60 24.34 -7.59
CA ASP A 397 2.18 24.48 -7.94
C ASP A 397 1.63 23.31 -8.76
N THR A 398 2.48 22.49 -9.35
CA THR A 398 2.09 21.33 -10.16
C THR A 398 2.79 20.05 -9.69
N PRO A 399 2.35 19.47 -8.56
CA PRO A 399 2.96 18.23 -8.08
C PRO A 399 2.75 17.08 -9.07
N PRO A 400 3.68 16.11 -9.14
CA PRO A 400 3.51 14.93 -9.97
C PRO A 400 2.28 14.13 -9.53
N THR A 401 1.62 13.45 -10.45
CA THR A 401 0.54 12.51 -10.10
C THR A 401 1.16 11.17 -9.69
N ILE A 402 1.01 10.81 -8.42
CA ILE A 402 1.52 9.56 -7.85
C ILE A 402 0.34 8.71 -7.41
N SER A 403 -0.01 7.73 -8.25
CA SER A 403 -1.10 6.79 -8.00
C SER A 403 -0.57 5.60 -7.20
N MET A 404 -0.94 5.54 -5.93
CA MET A 404 -0.55 4.47 -5.01
C MET A 404 -1.73 3.55 -4.74
N HIS A 405 -1.57 2.27 -5.05
CA HIS A 405 -2.56 1.23 -4.81
C HIS A 405 -2.09 0.33 -3.67
N ALA A 406 -2.88 0.25 -2.61
CA ALA A 406 -2.60 -0.56 -1.43
C ALA A 406 -3.60 -1.72 -1.36
N ASP A 407 -3.24 -2.88 -1.92
CA ASP A 407 -4.08 -4.09 -1.79
C ASP A 407 -3.97 -4.65 -0.38
N GLU A 408 -5.00 -5.34 0.08
CA GLU A 408 -5.12 -5.83 1.46
C GLU A 408 -4.67 -4.76 2.48
N PHE A 409 -5.27 -3.58 2.39
CA PHE A 409 -4.91 -2.39 3.17
C PHE A 409 -4.81 -2.65 4.68
N ASN A 410 -5.64 -3.55 5.21
CA ASN A 410 -5.59 -4.00 6.61
C ASN A 410 -4.23 -4.60 7.01
N GLU A 411 -3.48 -5.20 6.07
CA GLU A 411 -2.14 -5.72 6.35
C GLU A 411 -1.06 -4.61 6.34
N LEU A 412 -1.31 -3.52 5.62
CA LEU A 412 -0.36 -2.43 5.40
C LEU A 412 -0.52 -1.29 6.39
N ILE A 413 -1.72 -1.09 6.91
CA ILE A 413 -2.01 0.05 7.80
C ILE A 413 -1.20 -0.03 9.09
N GLY A 414 -0.59 1.08 9.46
CA GLY A 414 0.22 1.24 10.65
C GLY A 414 0.57 2.71 10.90
N ASP A 415 1.39 2.95 11.90
CA ASP A 415 1.77 4.31 12.31
C ASP A 415 2.48 5.08 11.20
N GLU A 416 3.16 4.40 10.29
CA GLU A 416 3.87 5.04 9.17
C GLU A 416 2.96 5.30 7.96
N PHE A 417 1.89 4.51 7.78
CA PHE A 417 0.95 4.70 6.68
C PHE A 417 -0.02 5.87 6.92
N VAL A 418 -0.46 6.06 8.17
CA VAL A 418 -1.41 7.13 8.51
C VAL A 418 -0.90 8.53 8.14
N PRO A 419 0.36 8.91 8.40
CA PRO A 419 0.91 10.18 7.93
C PRO A 419 0.90 10.35 6.42
N LEU A 420 1.05 9.27 5.65
CA LEU A 420 0.97 9.30 4.19
C LEU A 420 -0.43 9.73 3.74
N LEU A 421 -1.49 9.13 4.29
CA LEU A 421 -2.87 9.53 4.01
C LEU A 421 -3.16 10.98 4.39
N ASN A 422 -2.66 11.43 5.54
CA ASN A 422 -2.99 12.76 6.06
C ASN A 422 -2.27 13.90 5.34
N LYS A 423 -1.08 13.67 4.80
CA LYS A 423 -0.16 14.74 4.40
C LYS A 423 0.31 14.67 2.95
N ALA A 424 0.31 13.49 2.35
CA ALA A 424 0.94 13.29 1.04
C ALA A 424 0.06 13.76 -0.15
N GLY A 425 -1.22 14.03 0.06
CA GLY A 425 -2.11 14.54 -1.00
C GLY A 425 -1.58 15.83 -1.63
N GLY A 426 -1.06 16.77 -0.81
CA GLY A 426 -0.45 18.01 -1.29
C GLY A 426 0.85 17.81 -2.12
N ALA A 427 1.48 16.64 -2.02
CA ALA A 427 2.63 16.24 -2.84
C ALA A 427 2.22 15.41 -4.07
N GLY A 428 0.92 15.30 -4.37
CA GLY A 428 0.39 14.60 -5.53
C GLY A 428 0.10 13.10 -5.33
N PHE A 429 0.17 12.60 -4.11
CA PHE A 429 -0.19 11.21 -3.83
C PHE A 429 -1.71 11.00 -3.85
N GLN A 430 -2.14 10.02 -4.61
CA GLN A 430 -3.51 9.57 -4.74
C GLN A 430 -3.56 8.10 -4.29
N VAL A 431 -3.97 7.87 -3.03
CA VAL A 431 -4.00 6.52 -2.47
C VAL A 431 -5.35 5.87 -2.77
N THR A 432 -5.32 4.67 -3.34
CA THR A 432 -6.47 3.79 -3.45
C THR A 432 -6.22 2.56 -2.58
N ALA A 433 -6.96 2.45 -1.49
CA ALA A 433 -6.83 1.37 -0.52
C ALA A 433 -7.92 0.32 -0.74
N TYR A 434 -7.55 -0.95 -0.78
CA TYR A 434 -8.46 -2.08 -0.97
C TYR A 434 -8.46 -2.95 0.28
N THR A 435 -9.63 -3.22 0.84
CA THR A 435 -9.76 -4.12 2.00
C THR A 435 -11.05 -4.93 1.95
N GLN A 436 -11.14 -5.98 2.76
CA GLN A 436 -12.31 -6.86 2.78
C GLN A 436 -13.38 -6.34 3.73
N THR A 437 -12.99 -5.98 4.93
CA THR A 437 -13.86 -5.42 5.97
C THR A 437 -13.17 -4.24 6.64
N TRP A 438 -13.96 -3.34 7.21
CA TRP A 438 -13.39 -2.26 8.01
C TRP A 438 -12.95 -2.73 9.40
N SER A 439 -13.62 -3.75 9.94
CA SER A 439 -13.24 -4.34 11.23
C SER A 439 -11.83 -4.93 11.23
N ASP A 440 -11.34 -5.44 10.08
CA ASP A 440 -9.94 -5.88 9.98
C ASP A 440 -8.97 -4.71 10.14
N VAL A 441 -9.32 -3.53 9.60
CA VAL A 441 -8.55 -2.30 9.75
C VAL A 441 -8.60 -1.80 11.20
N GLU A 442 -9.79 -1.80 11.83
CA GLU A 442 -9.96 -1.44 13.25
C GLU A 442 -9.13 -2.34 14.17
N ALA A 443 -9.16 -3.65 13.92
CA ALA A 443 -8.39 -4.63 14.69
C ALA A 443 -6.88 -4.39 14.56
N ARG A 444 -6.41 -4.06 13.36
CA ARG A 444 -4.98 -3.78 13.11
C ARG A 444 -4.52 -2.49 13.78
N ILE A 445 -5.34 -1.45 13.76
CA ILE A 445 -5.05 -0.17 14.42
C ILE A 445 -5.18 -0.29 15.95
N GLY A 446 -6.01 -1.19 16.43
CA GLY A 446 -6.25 -1.43 17.87
C GLY A 446 -7.05 -0.32 18.58
N ASN A 447 -7.49 0.72 17.83
CA ASN A 447 -8.27 1.83 18.37
C ASN A 447 -9.33 2.29 17.37
N ARG A 448 -10.61 2.15 17.72
CA ARG A 448 -11.73 2.50 16.85
C ARG A 448 -11.79 3.99 16.48
N ALA A 449 -11.46 4.88 17.43
CA ALA A 449 -11.45 6.32 17.16
C ALA A 449 -10.35 6.69 16.14
N LYS A 450 -9.15 6.09 16.27
CA LYS A 450 -8.05 6.27 15.31
C LYS A 450 -8.40 5.68 13.94
N ALA A 451 -9.07 4.53 13.90
CA ALA A 451 -9.59 3.95 12.65
C ALA A 451 -10.64 4.86 11.99
N GLY A 452 -11.52 5.48 12.77
CA GLY A 452 -12.46 6.49 12.28
C GLY A 452 -11.76 7.72 11.66
N GLN A 453 -10.66 8.19 12.25
CA GLN A 453 -9.84 9.25 11.66
C GLN A 453 -9.21 8.81 10.33
N VAL A 454 -8.75 7.58 10.23
CA VAL A 454 -8.21 7.02 8.98
C VAL A 454 -9.31 6.96 7.92
N ALA A 455 -10.51 6.50 8.27
CA ALA A 455 -11.66 6.47 7.35
C ALA A 455 -12.02 7.86 6.82
N GLY A 456 -11.91 8.89 7.64
CA GLY A 456 -12.16 10.28 7.28
C GLY A 456 -11.19 10.87 6.25
N ASN A 457 -10.08 10.19 5.94
CA ASN A 457 -9.14 10.60 4.89
C ASN A 457 -9.54 10.11 3.49
N PHE A 458 -10.56 9.28 3.38
CA PHE A 458 -11.03 8.78 2.11
C PHE A 458 -12.30 9.54 1.67
N ASN A 459 -12.16 10.44 0.72
CA ASN A 459 -13.29 11.21 0.19
C ASN A 459 -14.19 10.37 -0.74
N THR A 460 -13.61 9.38 -1.39
CA THR A 460 -14.32 8.47 -2.29
C THR A 460 -14.41 7.08 -1.68
N MET A 461 -15.60 6.50 -1.68
CA MET A 461 -15.81 5.14 -1.21
C MET A 461 -16.49 4.31 -2.31
N ILE A 462 -15.88 3.17 -2.64
CA ILE A 462 -16.42 2.20 -3.59
C ILE A 462 -16.65 0.89 -2.84
N MET A 463 -17.91 0.49 -2.73
CA MET A 463 -18.29 -0.70 -1.97
C MET A 463 -18.89 -1.76 -2.88
N LEU A 464 -18.15 -2.86 -3.05
CA LEU A 464 -18.64 -4.09 -3.64
C LEU A 464 -19.47 -4.85 -2.57
N ARG A 465 -19.88 -6.08 -2.89
CA ARG A 465 -20.55 -6.89 -1.89
C ARG A 465 -19.68 -7.10 -0.66
N VAL A 466 -20.22 -6.75 0.50
CA VAL A 466 -19.63 -7.02 1.82
C VAL A 466 -20.48 -8.03 2.57
N LYS A 467 -19.95 -8.64 3.62
CA LYS A 467 -20.69 -9.59 4.46
C LYS A 467 -21.01 -9.03 5.83
N GLU A 468 -20.19 -8.10 6.28
CA GLU A 468 -20.30 -7.53 7.62
C GLU A 468 -21.23 -6.31 7.62
N LEU A 469 -22.14 -6.26 8.59
CA LEU A 469 -23.10 -5.18 8.73
C LEU A 469 -22.41 -3.84 9.00
N ALA A 470 -21.48 -3.80 9.95
CA ALA A 470 -20.76 -2.58 10.32
C ALA A 470 -19.99 -1.96 9.12
N THR A 471 -19.39 -2.81 8.28
CA THR A 471 -18.75 -2.36 7.06
C THR A 471 -19.75 -1.80 6.05
N ALA A 472 -20.93 -2.40 5.90
CA ALA A 472 -21.99 -1.90 5.03
C ALA A 472 -22.54 -0.54 5.52
N GLU A 473 -22.68 -0.38 6.83
CA GLU A 473 -23.15 0.85 7.48
C GLU A 473 -22.21 2.04 7.22
N MET A 474 -20.90 1.82 7.04
CA MET A 474 -19.98 2.91 6.68
C MET A 474 -20.42 3.70 5.44
N LEU A 475 -21.04 3.05 4.46
CA LEU A 475 -21.56 3.72 3.28
C LEU A 475 -22.98 4.21 3.52
N THR A 476 -23.85 3.36 4.07
CA THR A 476 -25.29 3.65 4.15
C THR A 476 -25.62 4.75 5.14
N ASP A 477 -24.85 4.91 6.22
CA ASP A 477 -25.04 5.97 7.21
C ASP A 477 -24.68 7.38 6.69
N GLN A 478 -23.91 7.44 5.59
CA GLN A 478 -23.59 8.71 4.93
C GLN A 478 -24.70 9.16 3.94
N LEU A 479 -25.70 8.31 3.68
CA LEU A 479 -26.71 8.56 2.67
C LEU A 479 -27.98 9.18 3.29
N PRO A 480 -28.65 10.07 2.56
CA PRO A 480 -29.90 10.65 3.01
C PRO A 480 -31.03 9.60 3.00
N LYS A 481 -32.06 9.89 3.75
CA LYS A 481 -33.34 9.21 3.62
C LYS A 481 -34.12 9.81 2.47
N VAL A 482 -34.97 9.00 1.85
CA VAL A 482 -35.84 9.37 0.73
C VAL A 482 -37.27 8.90 0.97
N GLU A 483 -38.23 9.62 0.44
CA GLU A 483 -39.63 9.23 0.51
C GLU A 483 -39.93 8.16 -0.54
N VAL A 484 -40.60 7.10 -0.12
CA VAL A 484 -41.12 6.06 -1.02
C VAL A 484 -42.63 5.92 -0.85
N PHE A 485 -43.28 5.66 -1.97
CA PHE A 485 -44.74 5.51 -2.03
C PHE A 485 -45.07 4.02 -2.03
N THR A 486 -45.92 3.61 -1.09
CA THR A 486 -46.43 2.25 -1.02
C THR A 486 -47.91 2.25 -1.25
N LEU A 487 -48.34 1.48 -2.23
CA LEU A 487 -49.77 1.27 -2.46
C LEU A 487 -50.29 0.21 -1.49
N MET A 488 -51.24 0.60 -0.67
CA MET A 488 -51.88 -0.29 0.28
C MET A 488 -53.33 -0.45 -0.16
N SER A 489 -53.70 -1.65 -0.54
CA SER A 489 -55.12 -1.97 -0.83
C SER A 489 -55.78 -2.42 0.45
N VAL A 490 -56.73 -1.65 0.92
CA VAL A 490 -57.51 -1.94 2.11
C VAL A 490 -58.86 -2.47 1.66
N SER A 491 -59.15 -3.73 1.95
CA SER A 491 -60.47 -4.32 1.75
C SER A 491 -61.23 -4.30 3.06
N GLY A 492 -62.28 -3.56 3.09
CA GLY A 492 -63.18 -3.51 4.25
C GLY A 492 -64.52 -4.11 3.91
N VAL A 493 -65.04 -4.93 4.78
CA VAL A 493 -66.44 -5.42 4.70
C VAL A 493 -67.20 -4.82 5.88
N ASN A 494 -68.22 -4.04 5.58
CA ASN A 494 -69.12 -3.54 6.58
C ASN A 494 -70.38 -4.41 6.57
N ASP A 495 -70.65 -4.97 7.73
CA ASP A 495 -71.91 -5.65 8.02
C ASP A 495 -72.90 -4.62 8.54
N SER A 496 -74.08 -4.50 7.94
CA SER A 496 -75.11 -3.65 8.47
C SER A 496 -75.97 -4.47 9.42
N SER A 497 -75.94 -4.12 10.70
CA SER A 497 -76.73 -4.75 11.73
C SER A 497 -78.20 -4.31 11.79
N GLU A 498 -78.68 -3.58 10.75
CA GLU A 498 -80.10 -3.23 10.68
C GLU A 498 -80.91 -4.32 9.93
N PRO A 499 -81.78 -5.04 10.63
CA PRO A 499 -82.61 -6.06 10.02
C PRO A 499 -83.65 -5.39 9.13
N GLY A 500 -83.56 -5.61 7.81
CA GLY A 500 -84.58 -5.14 6.85
C GLY A 500 -84.10 -4.17 5.74
N SER A 501 -82.84 -3.82 5.69
CA SER A 501 -82.27 -2.91 4.68
C SER A 501 -81.99 -3.56 3.29
N GLY A 502 -82.07 -4.89 3.19
CA GLY A 502 -81.87 -5.62 1.95
C GLY A 502 -80.45 -5.64 1.40
N ILE A 503 -79.50 -5.04 2.12
CA ILE A 503 -78.01 -5.06 1.81
C ILE A 503 -77.31 -5.54 3.05
N ASP A 504 -77.05 -6.84 3.09
CA ASP A 504 -76.39 -7.46 4.28
C ASP A 504 -74.90 -7.24 4.32
N PHE A 505 -74.25 -6.96 3.20
CA PHE A 505 -72.80 -6.72 3.11
C PHE A 505 -72.48 -5.63 2.10
N SER A 506 -71.66 -4.68 2.46
CA SER A 506 -70.98 -3.79 1.52
C SER A 506 -69.49 -4.03 1.58
N SER A 507 -68.88 -4.40 0.45
CA SER A 507 -67.42 -4.48 0.34
C SER A 507 -66.89 -3.18 -0.28
N ARG A 508 -65.89 -2.61 0.38
CA ARG A 508 -65.21 -1.42 -0.08
C ARG A 508 -63.73 -1.75 -0.30
N ASN A 509 -63.26 -1.59 -1.50
CA ASN A 509 -61.82 -1.62 -1.78
C ASN A 509 -61.33 -0.18 -1.92
N GLU A 510 -60.41 0.21 -1.05
CA GLU A 510 -59.71 1.49 -1.14
C GLU A 510 -58.24 1.26 -1.40
N ASP A 511 -57.71 1.90 -2.44
CA ASP A 511 -56.29 2.00 -2.66
C ASP A 511 -55.78 3.25 -1.94
N ARG A 512 -54.99 3.05 -0.88
CA ARG A 512 -54.36 4.13 -0.12
C ARG A 512 -52.89 4.21 -0.48
N ILE A 513 -52.43 5.43 -0.82
CA ILE A 513 -51.00 5.71 -0.99
C ILE A 513 -50.45 6.11 0.39
N SER A 514 -49.56 5.31 0.92
CA SER A 514 -48.80 5.63 2.11
C SER A 514 -47.41 6.11 1.70
N VAL A 515 -46.97 7.21 2.29
CA VAL A 515 -45.61 7.75 2.12
C VAL A 515 -44.79 7.33 3.33
N SER A 516 -43.65 6.73 3.10
CA SER A 516 -42.70 6.37 4.16
C SER A 516 -41.31 6.87 3.81
N GLU A 517 -40.62 7.41 4.82
CA GLU A 517 -39.23 7.82 4.71
C GLU A 517 -38.33 6.60 4.95
N VAL A 518 -37.43 6.32 4.03
CA VAL A 518 -36.53 5.15 4.08
C VAL A 518 -35.12 5.57 3.67
N PRO A 519 -34.08 4.85 4.14
CA PRO A 519 -32.70 5.08 3.65
C PRO A 519 -32.62 4.92 2.13
N LEU A 520 -31.83 5.77 1.47
CA LEU A 520 -31.60 5.71 0.01
C LEU A 520 -31.05 4.33 -0.40
N LEU A 521 -30.21 3.74 0.42
CA LEU A 521 -29.68 2.39 0.27
C LEU A 521 -29.59 1.76 1.67
N THR A 522 -29.94 0.49 1.78
CA THR A 522 -29.82 -0.25 3.06
C THR A 522 -28.61 -1.17 3.05
N PRO A 523 -28.06 -1.53 4.21
CA PRO A 523 -26.98 -2.51 4.31
C PRO A 523 -27.32 -3.85 3.62
N ALA A 524 -28.61 -4.23 3.61
CA ALA A 524 -29.06 -5.47 2.99
C ALA A 524 -28.82 -5.53 1.47
N GLU A 525 -28.94 -4.40 0.77
CA GLU A 525 -28.62 -4.32 -0.64
C GLU A 525 -27.11 -4.51 -0.89
N LEU A 526 -26.24 -3.96 -0.03
CA LEU A 526 -24.79 -4.15 -0.13
C LEU A 526 -24.37 -5.59 0.14
N ILE A 527 -24.97 -6.23 1.14
CA ILE A 527 -24.69 -7.64 1.48
C ILE A 527 -25.16 -8.58 0.38
N THR A 528 -26.23 -8.23 -0.33
CA THR A 528 -26.81 -9.04 -1.41
C THR A 528 -26.41 -8.60 -2.80
N LEU A 529 -25.45 -7.69 -2.94
CA LEU A 529 -25.01 -7.16 -4.22
C LEU A 529 -24.41 -8.26 -5.10
N PRO A 530 -24.74 -8.32 -6.38
CA PRO A 530 -24.13 -9.26 -7.32
C PRO A 530 -22.61 -9.04 -7.49
N LYS A 531 -21.88 -10.11 -7.87
CA LYS A 531 -20.45 -10.00 -8.18
C LYS A 531 -20.22 -9.06 -9.36
N GLY A 532 -19.11 -8.34 -9.34
CA GLY A 532 -18.75 -7.41 -10.41
C GLY A 532 -19.54 -6.12 -10.41
N GLN A 533 -20.31 -5.86 -9.35
CA GLN A 533 -21.05 -4.62 -9.15
C GLN A 533 -20.66 -3.96 -7.85
N ALA A 534 -20.75 -2.64 -7.81
CA ALA A 534 -20.44 -1.84 -6.63
C ALA A 534 -21.37 -0.63 -6.53
N PHE A 535 -21.45 -0.06 -5.34
CA PHE A 535 -21.92 1.30 -5.12
C PHE A 535 -20.71 2.19 -4.87
N ALA A 536 -20.64 3.31 -5.56
CA ALA A 536 -19.60 4.32 -5.43
C ALA A 536 -20.20 5.62 -4.91
N LEU A 537 -19.71 6.10 -3.77
CA LEU A 537 -20.00 7.42 -3.24
C LEU A 537 -18.88 8.34 -3.73
N LEU A 538 -19.19 9.16 -4.71
CA LEU A 538 -18.29 10.10 -5.33
C LEU A 538 -18.45 11.49 -4.71
N GLU A 539 -17.57 12.42 -5.09
CA GLU A 539 -17.58 13.78 -4.58
C GLU A 539 -18.96 14.45 -4.71
N GLY A 540 -19.28 15.28 -3.73
CA GLY A 540 -20.59 15.91 -3.62
C GLY A 540 -21.71 14.97 -3.14
N GLY A 541 -21.36 13.81 -2.57
CA GLY A 541 -22.32 12.87 -1.99
C GLY A 541 -23.17 12.13 -3.02
N GLN A 542 -22.71 12.04 -4.26
CA GLN A 542 -23.42 11.36 -5.33
C GLN A 542 -23.21 9.85 -5.25
N LEU A 543 -24.29 9.11 -5.06
CA LEU A 543 -24.26 7.65 -5.07
C LEU A 543 -24.45 7.11 -6.48
N TRP A 544 -23.50 6.34 -6.95
CA TRP A 544 -23.52 5.66 -8.24
C TRP A 544 -23.55 4.15 -8.04
N LYS A 545 -24.39 3.46 -8.79
CA LYS A 545 -24.30 2.01 -8.95
C LYS A 545 -23.49 1.73 -10.20
N ILE A 546 -22.37 1.01 -10.02
CA ILE A 546 -21.44 0.70 -11.11
C ILE A 546 -21.38 -0.79 -11.36
N ARG A 547 -21.08 -1.13 -12.61
CA ARG A 547 -20.83 -2.49 -13.06
C ARG A 547 -19.45 -2.52 -13.73
N MET A 548 -18.60 -3.45 -13.31
CA MET A 548 -17.31 -3.65 -13.93
C MET A 548 -17.46 -4.47 -15.21
N PRO A 549 -16.66 -4.19 -16.26
CA PRO A 549 -16.65 -5.00 -17.47
C PRO A 549 -16.17 -6.41 -17.14
N LEU A 550 -16.70 -7.38 -17.87
CA LEU A 550 -16.20 -8.74 -17.80
C LEU A 550 -14.78 -8.79 -18.40
N PRO A 551 -13.83 -9.45 -17.75
CA PRO A 551 -12.48 -9.58 -18.30
C PRO A 551 -12.53 -10.41 -19.58
N ALA A 552 -11.97 -9.86 -20.65
CA ALA A 552 -11.65 -10.63 -21.85
C ALA A 552 -10.33 -11.40 -21.65
N THR A 553 -10.16 -12.46 -22.42
CA THR A 553 -8.87 -13.14 -22.54
C THR A 553 -7.84 -12.16 -23.11
N ASP A 554 -6.71 -12.05 -22.46
CA ASP A 554 -5.63 -11.14 -22.82
C ASP A 554 -4.41 -11.97 -23.25
N SER A 555 -4.12 -11.96 -24.56
CA SER A 555 -3.00 -12.70 -25.14
C SER A 555 -1.64 -12.14 -24.79
N ASP A 556 -1.57 -10.87 -24.39
CA ASP A 556 -0.30 -10.19 -24.07
C ASP A 556 0.07 -10.35 -22.59
N MET A 557 -0.83 -10.96 -21.81
CA MET A 557 -0.56 -11.21 -20.40
C MET A 557 0.35 -12.43 -20.26
N PRO A 558 1.52 -12.30 -19.60
CA PRO A 558 2.43 -13.44 -19.40
C PRO A 558 1.71 -14.60 -18.71
N GLU A 559 1.95 -15.83 -19.16
CA GLU A 559 1.32 -17.00 -18.54
C GLU A 559 1.94 -17.33 -17.19
N THR A 560 3.24 -17.10 -17.06
CA THR A 560 4.02 -17.44 -15.86
C THR A 560 4.81 -16.24 -15.32
N LEU A 561 5.15 -16.25 -14.04
CA LEU A 561 6.08 -15.28 -13.46
C LEU A 561 7.49 -15.44 -14.02
N THR A 562 7.87 -16.65 -14.44
CA THR A 562 9.18 -16.93 -15.02
C THR A 562 9.45 -16.11 -16.29
N GLU A 563 8.43 -15.84 -17.10
CA GLU A 563 8.56 -14.98 -18.27
C GLU A 563 8.90 -13.54 -17.86
N ILE A 564 8.22 -13.04 -16.83
CA ILE A 564 8.47 -11.70 -16.29
C ILE A 564 9.88 -11.62 -15.72
N THR A 565 10.26 -12.57 -14.88
CA THR A 565 11.58 -12.55 -14.21
C THR A 565 12.72 -12.64 -15.21
N ASN A 566 12.61 -13.51 -16.22
CA ASN A 566 13.62 -13.62 -17.27
C ASN A 566 13.75 -12.36 -18.13
N GLU A 567 12.66 -11.69 -18.44
CA GLU A 567 12.70 -10.44 -19.19
C GLU A 567 13.27 -9.31 -18.36
N MET A 568 12.89 -9.23 -17.09
CA MET A 568 13.39 -8.21 -16.17
C MET A 568 14.89 -8.38 -15.88
N GLU A 569 15.36 -9.60 -15.72
CA GLU A 569 16.78 -9.90 -15.56
C GLU A 569 17.60 -9.34 -16.75
N ARG A 570 17.13 -9.53 -17.99
CA ARG A 570 17.75 -8.95 -19.17
C ARG A 570 17.70 -7.42 -19.17
N THR A 571 16.62 -6.84 -18.69
CA THR A 571 16.44 -5.38 -18.63
C THR A 571 17.34 -4.77 -17.57
N TYR A 572 17.51 -5.42 -16.44
CA TYR A 572 18.39 -4.94 -15.35
C TYR A 572 19.87 -4.93 -15.75
N ILE A 573 20.33 -5.89 -16.54
CA ILE A 573 21.71 -5.96 -17.03
C ILE A 573 22.08 -4.75 -17.92
N THR A 574 21.11 -4.11 -18.55
CA THR A 574 21.35 -3.01 -19.47
C THR A 574 21.40 -1.63 -18.83
N ASN A 575 21.18 -1.51 -17.52
CA ASN A 575 21.14 -0.22 -16.83
C ASN A 575 22.48 0.10 -16.16
N ASP A 576 23.40 0.69 -16.93
CA ASP A 576 24.80 0.96 -16.51
C ASP A 576 24.99 2.10 -15.50
N HIS A 577 23.92 2.80 -15.10
CA HIS A 577 24.06 4.06 -14.35
C HIS A 577 23.77 3.95 -12.84
N TRP A 578 23.07 2.92 -12.39
CA TRP A 578 22.60 2.81 -11.01
C TRP A 578 23.71 2.73 -9.94
N TYR A 579 24.89 2.23 -10.29
CA TYR A 579 26.00 2.06 -9.34
C TYR A 579 26.97 3.26 -9.28
N ARG A 580 26.79 4.28 -10.11
CA ARG A 580 27.64 5.47 -10.15
C ARG A 580 27.26 6.54 -9.14
N VAL A 581 26.12 6.42 -8.49
CA VAL A 581 25.64 7.40 -7.52
C VAL A 581 26.27 7.11 -6.16
N GLN A 582 27.54 7.45 -6.01
CA GLN A 582 28.26 7.39 -4.72
C GLN A 582 28.52 8.77 -4.13
N GLU A 583 27.92 9.79 -4.66
CA GLU A 583 28.01 11.10 -4.03
C GLU A 583 27.13 11.10 -2.77
N PRO A 584 27.63 11.69 -1.68
CA PRO A 584 26.87 11.79 -0.44
C PRO A 584 25.63 12.67 -0.70
N TRP A 585 24.49 12.01 -0.93
CA TRP A 585 23.21 12.68 -1.19
C TRP A 585 22.63 13.35 0.08
N TRP A 586 23.13 12.99 1.25
CA TRP A 586 22.73 13.58 2.53
C TRP A 586 23.60 14.79 2.90
N GLY A 587 23.38 15.92 2.46
CA GLY A 587 24.03 17.13 2.97
C GLY A 587 25.03 17.84 2.06
N ALA A 588 25.25 17.40 0.86
CA ALA A 588 25.75 18.30 -0.16
C ALA A 588 24.60 19.22 -0.56
N ALA A 589 24.63 20.47 -0.13
CA ALA A 589 23.91 21.48 -0.87
C ALA A 589 24.35 21.35 -2.35
N PRO A 590 23.43 21.42 -3.32
CA PRO A 590 23.82 21.42 -4.71
C PRO A 590 24.89 22.50 -4.89
N ASP A 591 26.05 22.13 -5.37
CA ASP A 591 27.15 23.05 -5.63
C ASP A 591 26.68 23.98 -6.74
N VAL A 592 26.26 25.17 -6.38
CA VAL A 592 25.75 26.19 -7.29
C VAL A 592 26.87 26.76 -8.17
N SER A 593 28.10 26.24 -8.03
CA SER A 593 29.28 26.77 -8.69
C SER A 593 29.53 26.24 -10.12
N GLU A 594 28.81 25.22 -10.59
CA GLU A 594 29.03 24.68 -11.95
C GLU A 594 28.00 25.10 -13.02
N SER A 595 27.02 25.94 -12.73
CA SER A 595 26.05 26.43 -13.72
C SER A 595 26.32 27.84 -14.27
N ALA A 596 27.47 28.43 -13.97
CA ALA A 596 27.91 29.66 -14.60
C ALA A 596 28.87 29.33 -15.77
N VAL A 597 28.38 28.64 -16.80
CA VAL A 597 28.96 28.72 -18.12
C VAL A 597 28.55 30.08 -18.70
N GLU A 598 29.45 31.03 -18.63
CA GLU A 598 29.29 32.29 -19.33
C GLU A 598 28.94 32.03 -20.80
N PRO A 599 27.94 32.71 -21.38
CA PRO A 599 27.72 32.63 -22.81
C PRO A 599 28.89 33.29 -23.50
N GLU A 600 29.64 32.54 -24.30
CA GLU A 600 30.61 33.10 -25.26
C GLU A 600 29.91 34.18 -26.05
N ALA A 601 30.44 35.41 -25.93
CA ALA A 601 30.10 36.52 -26.77
C ALA A 601 30.51 36.17 -28.21
N SER A 602 29.54 35.90 -29.09
CA SER A 602 29.76 35.85 -30.52
C SER A 602 29.91 37.28 -31.01
N ASP A 603 31.15 37.68 -31.22
CA ASP A 603 31.50 38.78 -32.13
C ASP A 603 31.16 38.34 -33.57
N GLY A 604 30.33 39.16 -34.27
CA GLY A 604 30.07 39.03 -35.70
C GLY A 604 28.75 39.68 -36.10
#